data_beac65326980354b3b4ec989872813a7
#
_entry.id   beac65326980354b3b4ec989872813a7
#
_cell.length_a   1.000
_cell.length_b   1.000
_cell.length_c   1.000
_cell.angle_alpha   90.00
_cell.angle_beta   90.00
_cell.angle_gamma   90.00
#
_symmetry.space_group_name_H-M   'P 1'
#
loop_
_entity.id
_entity.type
_entity.pdbx_description
1 polymer ?
#
loop_
_entity_poly.entity_id
_entity_poly.type
_entity_poly.pdbx_seq_one_letter_code
_entity_poly.pdbx_strand_id
1 'polypeptide(L)'
;ATTQCEISGVTDYKCKDDSEALATIRQLVSHLKSPSKLAGFSRMEGAEPSGRNLSSILPLERTQPYEARELIDALVDADSFTEYKKEYGRTLVTGYARIDGWSVGIVANQRNLVKSKKDGMQFGGVIYSDSASKAARFIMNCNQKGIPLVFLQDVTGFMVGSRSEHGGIIKDGAKMVNAVANSVVPKFTVVVGNSYGAGNYA
;
A
#
# COMPACT_ATOMS: atom_id res chain seq x y z
N ALA A 1 -4.21 -8.16 20.48
CA ALA A 1 -3.71 -7.96 19.11
C ALA A 1 -4.77 -7.29 18.21
N THR A 2 -5.97 -7.86 18.08
CA THR A 2 -7.03 -7.40 17.15
C THR A 2 -7.32 -5.90 17.23
N THR A 3 -7.55 -5.34 18.43
CA THR A 3 -7.79 -3.90 18.61
C THR A 3 -6.67 -3.05 18.02
N GLN A 4 -5.42 -3.44 18.24
CA GLN A 4 -4.25 -2.68 17.80
C GLN A 4 -3.98 -2.82 16.30
N CYS A 5 -4.35 -3.96 15.70
CA CYS A 5 -4.19 -4.18 14.27
C CYS A 5 -5.33 -3.59 13.42
N GLU A 6 -6.59 -3.72 13.91
CA GLU A 6 -7.77 -3.47 13.10
C GLU A 6 -8.44 -2.12 13.39
N ILE A 7 -8.30 -1.59 14.61
CA ILE A 7 -9.02 -0.38 15.07
C ILE A 7 -8.08 0.80 15.21
N SER A 8 -7.02 0.67 16.02
CA SER A 8 -6.09 1.78 16.27
C SER A 8 -4.96 1.87 15.25
N GLY A 9 -4.67 0.78 14.54
CA GLY A 9 -3.59 0.75 13.56
C GLY A 9 -2.18 0.93 14.15
N VAL A 10 -2.00 0.65 15.43
CA VAL A 10 -0.68 0.79 16.10
C VAL A 10 0.27 -0.30 15.65
N THR A 11 -0.22 -1.54 15.56
CA THR A 11 0.59 -2.71 15.16
C THR A 11 0.63 -2.86 13.65
N ASP A 12 1.80 -3.16 13.11
CA ASP A 12 2.01 -3.26 11.66
C ASP A 12 1.64 -4.64 11.11
N TYR A 13 1.95 -5.70 11.86
CA TYR A 13 1.72 -7.10 11.46
C TYR A 13 1.06 -7.88 12.60
N LYS A 14 0.18 -8.81 12.22
CA LYS A 14 -0.47 -9.73 13.13
C LYS A 14 -0.21 -11.15 12.64
N CYS A 15 0.47 -11.93 13.43
CA CYS A 15 0.79 -13.32 13.14
C CYS A 15 -0.01 -14.23 14.07
N LYS A 16 -0.38 -15.40 13.59
CA LYS A 16 -1.15 -16.39 14.36
C LYS A 16 -0.29 -17.13 15.37
N ASP A 17 0.99 -17.33 15.04
CA ASP A 17 1.94 -18.09 15.81
C ASP A 17 3.38 -17.60 15.58
N ASP A 18 4.35 -18.16 16.33
CA ASP A 18 5.76 -17.79 16.25
C ASP A 18 6.39 -18.17 14.89
N SER A 19 5.92 -19.24 14.26
CA SER A 19 6.42 -19.66 12.94
C SER A 19 6.10 -18.60 11.86
N GLU A 20 4.86 -18.12 11.85
CA GLU A 20 4.43 -17.05 10.95
C GLU A 20 5.16 -15.74 11.27
N ALA A 21 5.37 -15.43 12.55
CA ALA A 21 6.12 -14.25 12.96
C ALA A 21 7.57 -14.28 12.45
N LEU A 22 8.26 -15.42 12.61
CA LEU A 22 9.62 -15.61 12.10
C LEU A 22 9.68 -15.55 10.57
N ALA A 23 8.71 -16.14 9.88
CA ALA A 23 8.61 -16.05 8.42
C ALA A 23 8.43 -14.60 7.95
N THR A 24 7.52 -13.86 8.59
CA THR A 24 7.29 -12.44 8.32
C THR A 24 8.55 -11.60 8.54
N ILE A 25 9.27 -11.82 9.66
CA ILE A 25 10.54 -11.12 9.95
C ILE A 25 11.56 -11.40 8.84
N ARG A 26 11.75 -12.66 8.44
CA ARG A 26 12.69 -13.02 7.36
C ARG A 26 12.32 -12.32 6.06
N GLN A 27 11.05 -12.29 5.72
CA GLN A 27 10.53 -11.60 4.53
C GLN A 27 10.81 -10.09 4.58
N LEU A 28 10.53 -9.44 5.71
CA LEU A 28 10.82 -8.02 5.91
C LEU A 28 12.31 -7.71 5.82
N VAL A 29 13.15 -8.52 6.45
CA VAL A 29 14.61 -8.36 6.40
C VAL A 29 15.14 -8.54 4.98
N SER A 30 14.54 -9.42 4.16
CA SER A 30 14.96 -9.63 2.77
C SER A 30 14.79 -8.40 1.88
N HIS A 31 13.88 -7.48 2.23
CA HIS A 31 13.68 -6.22 1.52
C HIS A 31 14.70 -5.13 1.91
N LEU A 32 15.45 -5.31 2.99
CA LEU A 32 16.42 -4.33 3.43
C LEU A 32 17.69 -4.39 2.56
N LYS A 33 18.37 -3.25 2.45
CA LYS A 33 19.67 -3.17 1.75
C LYS A 33 20.74 -3.94 2.51
N SER A 34 21.61 -4.62 1.76
CA SER A 34 22.84 -5.16 2.33
C SER A 34 23.78 -4.01 2.74
N PRO A 35 24.39 -4.07 3.94
CA PRO A 35 25.33 -3.04 4.42
C PRO A 35 26.55 -2.85 3.52
N SER A 36 26.90 -3.85 2.72
CA SER A 36 28.08 -3.82 1.82
C SER A 36 27.90 -3.05 0.52
N LYS A 37 26.65 -2.61 0.21
CA LYS A 37 26.37 -1.83 -1.00
C LYS A 37 25.97 -0.40 -0.63
N LEU A 38 26.96 0.45 -0.45
CA LEU A 38 26.80 1.85 0.01
C LEU A 38 26.06 2.78 -0.98
N ALA A 39 25.83 2.39 -2.20
CA ALA A 39 25.12 3.21 -3.19
C ALA A 39 24.33 2.31 -4.13
N GLY A 40 23.03 2.25 -3.94
CA GLY A 40 22.16 1.58 -4.91
C GLY A 40 20.98 0.86 -4.26
N PHE A 41 19.98 0.65 -5.06
CA PHE A 41 18.80 -0.15 -4.70
C PHE A 41 19.22 -1.63 -4.61
N SER A 42 18.60 -2.38 -3.68
CA SER A 42 18.89 -3.81 -3.55
C SER A 42 18.15 -4.59 -4.62
N ARG A 43 18.88 -5.26 -5.51
CA ARG A 43 18.34 -6.21 -6.49
C ARG A 43 18.68 -7.64 -6.07
N MET A 44 17.71 -8.53 -6.12
CA MET A 44 17.89 -9.96 -5.92
C MET A 44 18.04 -10.64 -7.28
N GLU A 45 19.05 -11.46 -7.46
CA GLU A 45 19.21 -12.26 -8.68
C GLU A 45 18.27 -13.46 -8.68
N GLY A 46 17.82 -13.89 -9.85
CA GLY A 46 16.92 -15.03 -10.01
C GLY A 46 15.46 -14.76 -9.60
N ALA A 47 15.06 -13.48 -9.59
CA ALA A 47 13.66 -13.13 -9.38
C ALA A 47 12.82 -13.56 -10.59
N GLU A 48 11.70 -14.22 -10.33
CA GLU A 48 10.77 -14.70 -11.35
C GLU A 48 9.51 -13.85 -11.35
N PRO A 49 9.06 -13.33 -12.52
CA PRO A 49 7.80 -12.62 -12.61
C PRO A 49 6.63 -13.56 -12.29
N SER A 50 5.54 -13.00 -11.79
CA SER A 50 4.37 -13.80 -11.40
C SER A 50 3.72 -14.59 -12.55
N GLY A 51 3.96 -14.19 -13.79
CA GLY A 51 3.40 -14.81 -14.99
C GLY A 51 1.89 -14.63 -15.16
N ARG A 52 1.22 -13.88 -14.30
CA ARG A 52 -0.23 -13.63 -14.37
C ARG A 52 -0.57 -12.63 -15.47
N ASN A 53 -1.69 -12.86 -16.15
CA ASN A 53 -2.16 -11.96 -17.22
C ASN A 53 -2.94 -10.78 -16.61
N LEU A 54 -2.40 -9.57 -16.73
CA LEU A 54 -3.04 -8.33 -16.27
C LEU A 54 -4.40 -8.06 -16.90
N SER A 55 -4.58 -8.45 -18.17
CA SER A 55 -5.85 -8.23 -18.90
C SER A 55 -7.03 -9.03 -18.33
N SER A 56 -6.76 -10.08 -17.55
CA SER A 56 -7.81 -10.86 -16.90
C SER A 56 -8.23 -10.29 -15.54
N ILE A 57 -7.47 -9.35 -14.99
CA ILE A 57 -7.68 -8.78 -13.65
C ILE A 57 -8.39 -7.44 -13.75
N LEU A 58 -7.95 -6.59 -14.68
CA LEU A 58 -8.54 -5.26 -14.85
C LEU A 58 -9.81 -5.37 -15.68
N PRO A 59 -10.98 -4.96 -15.15
CA PRO A 59 -12.23 -4.99 -15.90
C PRO A 59 -12.22 -3.97 -17.04
N LEU A 60 -12.89 -4.29 -18.14
CA LEU A 60 -13.06 -3.37 -19.27
C LEU A 60 -13.88 -2.14 -18.87
N GLU A 61 -14.86 -2.32 -17.99
CA GLU A 61 -15.67 -1.24 -17.46
C GLU A 61 -15.05 -0.66 -16.18
N ARG A 62 -14.72 0.63 -16.20
CA ARG A 62 -14.08 1.34 -15.08
C ARG A 62 -14.92 1.39 -13.80
N THR A 63 -16.21 1.12 -13.89
CA THR A 63 -17.12 1.07 -12.72
C THR A 63 -17.08 -0.25 -11.98
N GLN A 64 -16.60 -1.30 -12.63
CA GLN A 64 -16.52 -2.61 -12.00
C GLN A 64 -15.40 -2.64 -10.97
N PRO A 65 -15.68 -3.16 -9.75
CA PRO A 65 -14.66 -3.33 -8.73
C PRO A 65 -13.73 -4.50 -9.08
N TYR A 66 -12.48 -4.40 -8.62
CA TYR A 66 -11.49 -5.47 -8.68
C TYR A 66 -10.66 -5.49 -7.39
N GLU A 67 -10.02 -6.64 -7.14
CA GLU A 67 -9.16 -6.78 -5.96
C GLU A 67 -7.75 -6.25 -6.27
N ALA A 68 -7.36 -5.16 -5.60
CA ALA A 68 -6.07 -4.52 -5.84
C ALA A 68 -4.89 -5.47 -5.56
N ARG A 69 -5.06 -6.42 -4.65
CA ARG A 69 -4.01 -7.41 -4.35
C ARG A 69 -3.72 -8.32 -5.53
N GLU A 70 -4.75 -8.74 -6.28
CA GLU A 70 -4.55 -9.57 -7.48
C GLU A 70 -3.75 -8.81 -8.55
N LEU A 71 -4.02 -7.50 -8.70
CA LEU A 71 -3.24 -6.64 -9.58
C LEU A 71 -1.78 -6.52 -9.12
N ILE A 72 -1.55 -6.32 -7.82
CA ILE A 72 -0.20 -6.26 -7.26
C ILE A 72 0.53 -7.58 -7.52
N ASP A 73 -0.09 -8.71 -7.17
CA ASP A 73 0.49 -10.05 -7.34
C ASP A 73 0.82 -10.39 -8.80
N ALA A 74 0.16 -9.72 -9.76
CA ALA A 74 0.46 -9.88 -11.19
C ALA A 74 1.61 -9.00 -11.69
N LEU A 75 1.90 -7.91 -11.00
CA LEU A 75 2.93 -6.94 -11.37
C LEU A 75 4.29 -7.22 -10.72
N VAL A 76 4.28 -7.88 -9.58
CA VAL A 76 5.48 -8.11 -8.78
C VAL A 76 6.04 -9.51 -8.98
N ASP A 77 7.26 -9.73 -8.53
CA ASP A 77 7.88 -11.05 -8.55
C ASP A 77 7.10 -12.03 -7.67
N ALA A 78 7.07 -13.29 -8.07
CA ALA A 78 6.32 -14.34 -7.38
C ALA A 78 6.65 -14.37 -5.87
N ASP A 79 5.61 -14.46 -5.05
CA ASP A 79 5.67 -14.57 -3.59
C ASP A 79 6.45 -13.45 -2.87
N SER A 80 6.73 -12.33 -3.57
CA SER A 80 7.52 -11.22 -3.01
C SER A 80 6.70 -10.22 -2.21
N PHE A 81 5.36 -10.19 -2.34
CA PHE A 81 4.54 -9.16 -1.71
C PHE A 81 4.28 -9.43 -0.23
N THR A 82 4.71 -8.50 0.62
CA THR A 82 4.45 -8.47 2.06
C THR A 82 3.57 -7.28 2.40
N GLU A 83 2.29 -7.53 2.65
CA GLU A 83 1.31 -6.46 2.92
C GLU A 83 1.53 -5.84 4.30
N TYR A 84 1.62 -4.50 4.33
CA TYR A 84 1.75 -3.69 5.53
C TYR A 84 0.36 -3.29 6.06
N LYS A 85 0.10 -3.49 7.35
CA LYS A 85 -1.18 -3.16 8.02
C LYS A 85 -2.41 -3.67 7.25
N LYS A 86 -2.40 -4.94 6.87
CA LYS A 86 -3.46 -5.58 6.06
C LYS A 86 -4.87 -5.34 6.57
N GLU A 87 -5.06 -5.28 7.88
CA GLU A 87 -6.38 -5.19 8.51
C GLU A 87 -6.83 -3.75 8.85
N TYR A 88 -5.95 -2.76 8.62
CA TYR A 88 -6.20 -1.34 8.88
C TYR A 88 -6.16 -0.51 7.61
N GLY A 89 -7.03 0.51 7.50
CA GLY A 89 -7.05 1.42 6.35
C GLY A 89 -7.18 0.68 5.02
N ARG A 90 -8.12 -0.24 4.92
CA ARG A 90 -8.21 -1.25 3.85
C ARG A 90 -8.58 -0.70 2.48
N THR A 91 -8.96 0.58 2.36
CA THR A 91 -9.18 1.23 1.07
C THR A 91 -7.88 1.58 0.33
N LEU A 92 -6.74 1.47 1.03
CA LEU A 92 -5.41 1.44 0.42
C LEU A 92 -4.71 0.14 0.78
N VAL A 93 -4.12 -0.51 -0.21
CA VAL A 93 -3.24 -1.66 -0.05
C VAL A 93 -1.81 -1.15 -0.10
N THR A 94 -1.03 -1.41 0.94
CA THR A 94 0.37 -1.00 1.04
C THR A 94 1.23 -2.21 1.39
N GLY A 95 2.42 -2.29 0.86
CA GLY A 95 3.32 -3.40 1.19
C GLY A 95 4.65 -3.33 0.46
N TYR A 96 5.60 -4.11 0.93
CA TYR A 96 6.89 -4.30 0.28
C TYR A 96 6.78 -5.42 -0.75
N ALA A 97 7.44 -5.24 -1.89
CA ALA A 97 7.48 -6.22 -2.98
C ALA A 97 8.82 -6.18 -3.70
N ARG A 98 8.96 -7.01 -4.73
CA ARG A 98 10.04 -6.92 -5.70
C ARG A 98 9.46 -6.84 -7.10
N ILE A 99 10.13 -6.05 -7.94
CA ILE A 99 9.87 -5.98 -9.39
C ILE A 99 11.22 -6.19 -10.08
N ASP A 100 11.36 -7.28 -10.81
CA ASP A 100 12.63 -7.71 -11.43
C ASP A 100 13.78 -7.73 -10.40
N GLY A 101 13.52 -8.29 -9.22
CA GLY A 101 14.44 -8.38 -8.09
C GLY A 101 14.67 -7.08 -7.31
N TRP A 102 14.18 -5.93 -7.79
CA TRP A 102 14.31 -4.65 -7.09
C TRP A 102 13.28 -4.50 -5.97
N SER A 103 13.73 -4.22 -4.76
CA SER A 103 12.82 -3.93 -3.64
C SER A 103 12.09 -2.61 -3.85
N VAL A 104 10.76 -2.64 -3.77
CA VAL A 104 9.86 -1.50 -3.94
C VAL A 104 8.80 -1.48 -2.85
N GLY A 105 8.30 -0.29 -2.53
CA GLY A 105 7.10 -0.10 -1.72
C GLY A 105 5.91 0.14 -2.64
N ILE A 106 4.87 -0.66 -2.51
CA ILE A 106 3.63 -0.52 -3.28
C ILE A 106 2.59 0.24 -2.45
N VAL A 107 1.92 1.20 -3.07
CA VAL A 107 0.74 1.89 -2.55
C VAL A 107 -0.33 1.84 -3.63
N ALA A 108 -1.41 1.11 -3.39
CA ALA A 108 -2.47 0.87 -4.37
C ALA A 108 -3.85 1.21 -3.81
N ASN A 109 -4.71 1.77 -4.65
CA ASN A 109 -6.12 1.93 -4.30
C ASN A 109 -6.84 0.58 -4.39
N GLN A 110 -7.57 0.21 -3.33
CA GLN A 110 -8.51 -0.91 -3.36
C GLN A 110 -9.80 -0.47 -4.04
N ARG A 111 -10.32 -1.26 -4.99
CA ARG A 111 -11.57 -0.95 -5.70
C ARG A 111 -12.79 -1.68 -5.14
N ASN A 112 -12.60 -2.75 -4.41
CA ASN A 112 -13.68 -3.44 -3.72
C ASN A 112 -14.18 -2.64 -2.51
N LEU A 113 -15.46 -2.84 -2.15
CA LEU A 113 -15.99 -2.45 -0.85
C LEU A 113 -15.23 -3.18 0.25
N VAL A 114 -14.81 -2.45 1.27
CA VAL A 114 -14.12 -3.03 2.43
C VAL A 114 -14.85 -2.71 3.73
N LYS A 115 -14.70 -3.56 4.73
CA LYS A 115 -15.26 -3.36 6.04
C LYS A 115 -14.18 -2.91 7.02
N SER A 116 -14.32 -1.70 7.55
CA SER A 116 -13.55 -1.22 8.70
C SER A 116 -14.24 -1.65 9.99
N LYS A 117 -13.48 -2.07 10.98
CA LYS A 117 -14.02 -2.40 12.32
C LYS A 117 -14.47 -1.14 13.06
N LYS A 118 -13.87 0.00 12.79
CA LYS A 118 -14.17 1.29 13.43
C LYS A 118 -15.31 2.02 12.71
N ASP A 119 -15.23 2.10 11.39
CA ASP A 119 -16.02 3.04 10.59
C ASP A 119 -17.10 2.37 9.71
N GLY A 120 -17.22 1.03 9.76
CA GLY A 120 -18.19 0.27 8.99
C GLY A 120 -17.77 0.05 7.54
N MET A 121 -18.72 0.09 6.60
CA MET A 121 -18.44 -0.12 5.18
C MET A 121 -17.78 1.12 4.58
N GLN A 122 -16.71 0.89 3.80
CA GLN A 122 -15.95 1.92 3.10
C GLN A 122 -15.90 1.59 1.61
N PHE A 123 -16.07 2.62 0.77
CA PHE A 123 -16.07 2.47 -0.69
C PHE A 123 -14.64 2.35 -1.23
N GLY A 124 -14.47 1.49 -2.23
CA GLY A 124 -13.22 1.38 -2.98
C GLY A 124 -12.93 2.65 -3.79
N GLY A 125 -11.64 2.90 -4.02
CA GLY A 125 -11.17 4.12 -4.70
C GLY A 125 -11.23 5.40 -3.87
N VAL A 126 -11.76 5.34 -2.64
CA VAL A 126 -11.88 6.48 -1.74
C VAL A 126 -10.84 6.40 -0.62
N ILE A 127 -10.19 7.51 -0.34
CA ILE A 127 -9.23 7.62 0.75
C ILE A 127 -9.94 8.09 2.01
N TYR A 128 -9.80 7.34 3.09
CA TYR A 128 -10.32 7.64 4.43
C TYR A 128 -9.18 8.02 5.39
N SER A 129 -9.51 8.54 6.57
CA SER A 129 -8.52 8.93 7.58
C SER A 129 -7.58 7.79 7.97
N ASP A 130 -8.11 6.58 8.15
CA ASP A 130 -7.33 5.40 8.48
C ASP A 130 -6.38 5.00 7.34
N SER A 131 -6.85 4.98 6.10
CA SER A 131 -6.03 4.65 4.94
C SER A 131 -4.99 5.73 4.62
N ALA A 132 -5.32 7.01 4.76
CA ALA A 132 -4.36 8.11 4.63
C ALA A 132 -3.25 8.02 5.68
N SER A 133 -3.60 7.75 6.94
CA SER A 133 -2.65 7.56 8.04
C SER A 133 -1.73 6.36 7.82
N LYS A 134 -2.28 5.25 7.32
CA LYS A 134 -1.53 4.05 6.93
C LYS A 134 -0.53 4.35 5.83
N ALA A 135 -0.98 4.99 4.75
CA ALA A 135 -0.13 5.33 3.61
C ALA A 135 1.00 6.30 4.02
N ALA A 136 0.68 7.35 4.77
CA ALA A 136 1.68 8.29 5.27
C ALA A 136 2.80 7.57 6.03
N ARG A 137 2.44 6.69 6.97
CA ARG A 137 3.43 5.93 7.75
C ARG A 137 4.26 5.00 6.88
N PHE A 138 3.62 4.31 5.93
CA PHE A 138 4.31 3.40 5.02
C PHE A 138 5.30 4.14 4.11
N ILE A 139 4.89 5.27 3.52
CA ILE A 139 5.74 6.11 2.68
C ILE A 139 6.96 6.61 3.47
N MET A 140 6.76 7.07 4.71
CA MET A 140 7.86 7.47 5.59
C MET A 140 8.83 6.31 5.87
N ASN A 141 8.32 5.11 6.10
CA ASN A 141 9.15 3.92 6.29
C ASN A 141 9.98 3.59 5.04
N CYS A 142 9.37 3.65 3.85
CA CYS A 142 10.09 3.44 2.59
C CYS A 142 11.16 4.52 2.37
N ASN A 143 10.82 5.79 2.63
CA ASN A 143 11.78 6.89 2.51
C ASN A 143 12.98 6.71 3.46
N GLN A 144 12.74 6.35 4.72
CA GLN A 144 13.80 6.11 5.70
C GLN A 144 14.73 4.97 5.30
N LYS A 145 14.18 3.92 4.68
CA LYS A 145 14.93 2.74 4.22
C LYS A 145 15.51 2.89 2.82
N GLY A 146 15.22 3.99 2.13
CA GLY A 146 15.63 4.23 0.76
C GLY A 146 15.03 3.23 -0.23
N ILE A 147 13.77 2.81 -0.02
CA ILE A 147 13.02 1.91 -0.90
C ILE A 147 12.18 2.75 -1.86
N PRO A 148 12.33 2.60 -3.19
CA PRO A 148 11.49 3.28 -4.17
C PRO A 148 10.01 2.99 -4.00
N LEU A 149 9.15 3.94 -4.37
CA LEU A 149 7.70 3.82 -4.26
C LEU A 149 7.06 3.64 -5.64
N VAL A 150 6.10 2.72 -5.71
CA VAL A 150 5.24 2.52 -6.87
C VAL A 150 3.78 2.73 -6.42
N PHE A 151 3.14 3.72 -7.00
CA PHE A 151 1.72 4.01 -6.78
C PHE A 151 0.90 3.40 -7.90
N LEU A 152 -0.06 2.54 -7.55
CA LEU A 152 -1.07 2.01 -8.48
C LEU A 152 -2.36 2.78 -8.23
N GLN A 153 -2.60 3.79 -9.07
CA GLN A 153 -3.62 4.80 -8.84
C GLN A 153 -4.93 4.46 -9.54
N ASP A 154 -5.97 4.29 -8.76
CA ASP A 154 -7.37 4.22 -9.18
C ASP A 154 -8.23 4.91 -8.12
N VAL A 155 -8.06 6.24 -8.01
CA VAL A 155 -8.61 7.06 -6.93
C VAL A 155 -9.77 7.93 -7.40
N THR A 156 -10.85 7.93 -6.60
CA THR A 156 -12.00 8.82 -6.80
C THR A 156 -11.85 10.13 -6.01
N GLY A 157 -11.13 10.09 -4.89
CA GLY A 157 -10.88 11.25 -4.03
C GLY A 157 -10.80 10.86 -2.57
N PHE A 158 -10.74 11.87 -1.70
CA PHE A 158 -10.89 11.68 -0.26
C PHE A 158 -12.36 11.61 0.13
N MET A 159 -12.68 10.90 1.21
CA MET A 159 -14.02 10.87 1.76
C MET A 159 -14.44 12.25 2.24
N VAL A 160 -15.67 12.64 1.92
CA VAL A 160 -16.27 13.94 2.27
C VAL A 160 -17.45 13.77 3.21
N GLY A 161 -17.91 14.88 3.79
CA GLY A 161 -19.07 14.92 4.66
C GLY A 161 -18.73 15.08 6.13
N SER A 162 -19.70 15.54 6.91
CA SER A 162 -19.54 15.97 8.32
C SER A 162 -18.81 14.93 9.19
N ARG A 163 -19.13 13.65 9.02
CA ARG A 163 -18.49 12.57 9.80
C ARG A 163 -17.00 12.47 9.51
N SER A 164 -16.59 12.58 8.25
CA SER A 164 -15.20 12.52 7.83
C SER A 164 -14.43 13.77 8.24
N GLU A 165 -15.05 14.94 8.08
CA GLU A 165 -14.48 16.22 8.49
C GLU A 165 -14.23 16.27 10.00
N HIS A 166 -15.23 15.93 10.80
CA HIS A 166 -15.11 15.83 12.26
C HIS A 166 -14.12 14.74 12.68
N GLY A 167 -14.00 13.67 11.88
CA GLY A 167 -13.02 12.60 12.07
C GLY A 167 -11.58 12.99 11.78
N GLY A 168 -11.35 14.16 11.16
CA GLY A 168 -10.01 14.69 10.89
C GLY A 168 -9.41 14.26 9.56
N ILE A 169 -10.22 13.99 8.53
CA ILE A 169 -9.77 13.57 7.20
C ILE A 169 -8.77 14.56 6.59
N ILE A 170 -8.97 15.87 6.78
CA ILE A 170 -8.06 16.91 6.27
C ILE A 170 -6.68 16.78 6.90
N LYS A 171 -6.63 16.60 8.22
CA LYS A 171 -5.38 16.41 8.96
C LYS A 171 -4.64 15.14 8.54
N ASP A 172 -5.36 14.03 8.40
CA ASP A 172 -4.77 12.75 8.04
C ASP A 172 -4.36 12.71 6.56
N GLY A 173 -5.15 13.32 5.68
CA GLY A 173 -4.80 13.53 4.28
C GLY A 173 -3.55 14.39 4.14
N ALA A 174 -3.45 15.49 4.89
CA ALA A 174 -2.27 16.35 4.90
C ALA A 174 -0.99 15.61 5.32
N LYS A 175 -1.07 14.63 6.25
CA LYS A 175 0.08 13.78 6.60
C LYS A 175 0.54 12.95 5.41
N MET A 176 -0.39 12.39 4.63
CA MET A 176 -0.06 11.61 3.45
C MET A 176 0.61 12.48 2.38
N VAL A 177 0.02 13.64 2.05
CA VAL A 177 0.61 14.61 1.12
C VAL A 177 2.00 15.03 1.56
N ASN A 178 2.18 15.33 2.85
CA ASN A 178 3.47 15.70 3.41
C ASN A 178 4.50 14.57 3.27
N ALA A 179 4.10 13.32 3.54
CA ALA A 179 4.99 12.16 3.39
C ALA A 179 5.44 11.96 1.95
N VAL A 180 4.54 12.12 0.97
CA VAL A 180 4.86 12.04 -0.47
C VAL A 180 5.78 13.18 -0.90
N ALA A 181 5.43 14.43 -0.52
CA ALA A 181 6.17 15.62 -0.93
C ALA A 181 7.60 15.66 -0.39
N ASN A 182 7.81 15.20 0.85
CA ASN A 182 9.13 15.16 1.48
C ASN A 182 9.90 13.86 1.23
N SER A 183 9.33 12.90 0.52
CA SER A 183 10.03 11.67 0.17
C SER A 183 11.09 11.95 -0.90
N VAL A 184 12.32 11.49 -0.65
CA VAL A 184 13.48 11.63 -1.56
C VAL A 184 13.78 10.37 -2.36
N VAL A 185 13.05 9.27 -2.13
CA VAL A 185 13.18 8.06 -2.95
C VAL A 185 12.49 8.25 -4.30
N PRO A 186 12.91 7.51 -5.35
CA PRO A 186 12.19 7.48 -6.61
C PRO A 186 10.73 7.09 -6.43
N LYS A 187 9.83 7.79 -7.12
CA LYS A 187 8.39 7.57 -7.09
C LYS A 187 7.89 7.37 -8.51
N PHE A 188 7.15 6.29 -8.71
CA PHE A 188 6.51 5.97 -9.99
C PHE A 188 5.01 5.86 -9.76
N THR A 189 4.22 6.57 -10.55
CA THR A 189 2.76 6.46 -10.51
C THR A 189 2.25 5.85 -11.80
N VAL A 190 1.53 4.74 -11.66
CA VAL A 190 0.82 4.07 -12.74
C VAL A 190 -0.66 4.30 -12.53
N VAL A 191 -1.29 5.07 -13.41
CA VAL A 191 -2.72 5.29 -13.39
C VAL A 191 -3.39 4.09 -14.05
N VAL A 192 -3.99 3.23 -13.25
CA VAL A 192 -4.64 1.99 -13.71
C VAL A 192 -6.14 2.15 -13.94
N GLY A 193 -6.72 3.24 -13.45
CA GLY A 193 -8.13 3.55 -13.60
C GLY A 193 -8.41 5.04 -13.44
N ASN A 194 -9.10 5.41 -12.38
CA ASN A 194 -9.49 6.79 -12.11
C ASN A 194 -8.36 7.59 -11.44
N SER A 195 -8.35 8.90 -11.69
CA SER A 195 -7.41 9.82 -11.08
C SER A 195 -8.08 11.18 -10.92
N TYR A 196 -8.84 11.36 -9.83
CA TYR A 196 -9.69 12.54 -9.64
C TYR A 196 -9.33 13.33 -8.38
N GLY A 197 -9.56 14.65 -8.46
CA GLY A 197 -9.54 15.57 -7.36
C GLY A 197 -8.25 15.57 -6.55
N ALA A 198 -8.37 15.80 -5.26
CA ALA A 198 -7.24 15.85 -4.34
C ALA A 198 -6.47 14.51 -4.23
N GLY A 199 -7.13 13.38 -4.53
CA GLY A 199 -6.47 12.08 -4.58
C GLY A 199 -5.39 11.96 -5.64
N ASN A 200 -5.49 12.75 -6.72
CA ASN A 200 -4.47 12.80 -7.77
C ASN A 200 -3.18 13.51 -7.28
N TYR A 201 -3.30 14.44 -6.35
CA TYR A 201 -2.16 15.20 -5.81
C TYR A 201 -1.53 14.56 -4.57
N ALA A 202 -2.26 13.70 -3.91
CA ALA A 202 -1.82 13.04 -2.68
C ALA A 202 -0.93 11.85 -2.95
#